data_ec55b64daf55962a9c808782917676e3
#
_entry.id   ec55b64daf55962a9c808782917676e3
#
_cell.length_a   1.000
_cell.length_b   1.000
_cell.length_c   1.000
_cell.angle_alpha   90.00
_cell.angle_beta   90.00
_cell.angle_gamma   90.00
#
_symmetry.space_group_name_H-M   'P 1'
#
loop_
_entity.id
_entity.type
_entity.pdbx_description
1 polymer ?
#
loop_
_entity_poly.entity_id
_entity_poly.type
_entity_poly.pdbx_seq_one_letter_code
_entity_poly.pdbx_strand_id
1 'polypeptide(L)'
;MELDKSSRLTDWSKRPLEVKQLEYALRDVTYLIPCYLYLDKYLKEHNREEWIKEETAALCDEEIYKPDPENAWLKIRHSVHSAQFLAVLKELAAWRERRAVKFNTPRHTIMKDDILANVAAVAPKTEADLYKVRNLPQDVQKGKLGREILEVVGKALDMPFSSELQKIDRARQVHIPPAASALIEVLRLLLKIKSEQEGVVAHLIASEQDLRDIACGNNDKTNPALKGWRHEVFGKTALLFRKGKASIKYDTGIKDIVISEAAD
;
A
#
# COMPACT_ATOMS: atom_id res chain seq x y z
N MET A 1 28.59 2.44 14.88
CA MET A 1 29.28 2.50 13.60
C MET A 1 28.56 3.54 12.75
N GLU A 2 29.27 4.57 12.33
CA GLU A 2 28.70 5.67 11.55
C GLU A 2 28.85 5.34 10.06
N LEU A 3 27.74 5.28 9.31
CA LEU A 3 27.73 5.02 7.88
C LEU A 3 27.76 6.36 7.16
N ASP A 4 28.83 6.60 6.36
CA ASP A 4 28.89 7.75 5.46
C ASP A 4 27.85 7.57 4.34
N LYS A 5 26.85 8.45 4.30
CA LYS A 5 25.77 8.47 3.31
C LYS A 5 25.96 9.54 2.23
N SER A 6 27.09 10.22 2.20
CA SER A 6 27.34 11.36 1.31
C SER A 6 27.22 11.02 -0.18
N SER A 7 27.63 9.79 -0.56
CA SER A 7 27.58 9.34 -1.96
C SER A 7 26.22 8.80 -2.41
N ARG A 8 25.22 8.65 -1.51
CA ARG A 8 23.91 8.04 -1.82
C ARG A 8 23.16 8.77 -2.94
N LEU A 9 23.20 10.10 -2.96
CA LEU A 9 22.44 10.95 -3.88
C LEU A 9 23.29 11.50 -5.04
N THR A 10 24.50 10.99 -5.22
CA THR A 10 25.36 11.37 -6.35
C THR A 10 24.88 10.71 -7.64
N ASP A 11 25.35 11.22 -8.77
CA ASP A 11 25.02 10.66 -10.09
C ASP A 11 25.80 9.37 -10.34
N TRP A 12 25.16 8.23 -10.17
CA TRP A 12 25.71 6.90 -10.39
C TRP A 12 25.76 6.47 -11.87
N SER A 13 25.20 7.26 -12.78
CA SER A 13 25.28 6.99 -14.23
C SER A 13 26.61 7.41 -14.86
N LYS A 14 27.31 8.33 -14.24
CA LYS A 14 28.61 8.82 -14.71
C LYS A 14 29.68 7.73 -14.71
N ARG A 15 30.58 7.80 -15.68
CA ARG A 15 31.75 6.92 -15.78
C ARG A 15 33.00 7.76 -16.08
N PRO A 16 34.15 7.44 -15.43
CA PRO A 16 34.34 6.45 -14.36
C PRO A 16 33.66 6.88 -13.07
N LEU A 17 33.35 5.91 -12.18
CA LEU A 17 32.88 6.22 -10.83
C LEU A 17 33.99 6.83 -9.99
N GLU A 18 33.64 7.75 -9.09
CA GLU A 18 34.58 8.33 -8.14
C GLU A 18 35.00 7.29 -7.07
N VAL A 19 36.20 7.43 -6.52
CA VAL A 19 36.71 6.53 -5.46
C VAL A 19 35.72 6.45 -4.28
N LYS A 20 35.14 7.58 -3.87
CA LYS A 20 34.15 7.63 -2.78
C LYS A 20 32.87 6.84 -3.10
N GLN A 21 32.43 6.82 -4.36
CA GLN A 21 31.30 6.01 -4.79
C GLN A 21 31.62 4.52 -4.74
N LEU A 22 32.85 4.14 -5.17
CA LEU A 22 33.29 2.75 -5.10
C LEU A 22 33.43 2.28 -3.64
N GLU A 23 33.97 3.10 -2.75
CA GLU A 23 34.06 2.79 -1.32
C GLU A 23 32.67 2.67 -0.69
N TYR A 24 31.74 3.55 -1.06
CA TYR A 24 30.35 3.47 -0.60
C TYR A 24 29.70 2.14 -1.04
N ALA A 25 29.78 1.80 -2.32
CA ALA A 25 29.24 0.55 -2.86
C ALA A 25 29.86 -0.69 -2.21
N LEU A 26 31.18 -0.67 -1.97
CA LEU A 26 31.87 -1.77 -1.28
C LEU A 26 31.38 -1.95 0.16
N ARG A 27 31.18 -0.85 0.87
CA ARG A 27 30.65 -0.89 2.25
C ARG A 27 29.24 -1.45 2.31
N ASP A 28 28.37 -1.08 1.37
CA ASP A 28 27.00 -1.62 1.30
C ASP A 28 26.99 -3.16 1.20
N VAL A 29 27.97 -3.75 0.49
CA VAL A 29 28.07 -5.21 0.36
C VAL A 29 28.75 -5.84 1.59
N THR A 30 29.90 -5.29 2.03
CA THR A 30 30.70 -5.91 3.12
C THR A 30 29.98 -5.91 4.45
N TYR A 31 29.16 -4.89 4.73
CA TYR A 31 28.37 -4.83 5.97
C TYR A 31 27.12 -5.69 5.91
N LEU A 32 26.65 -6.05 4.74
CA LEU A 32 25.47 -6.90 4.59
C LEU A 32 25.70 -8.33 5.14
N ILE A 33 26.93 -8.87 4.97
CA ILE A 33 27.29 -10.21 5.44
C ILE A 33 27.10 -10.37 6.96
N PRO A 34 27.73 -9.55 7.83
CA PRO A 34 27.54 -9.67 9.27
C PRO A 34 26.09 -9.38 9.70
N CYS A 35 25.37 -8.48 9.01
CA CYS A 35 23.95 -8.25 9.26
C CYS A 35 23.12 -9.50 8.95
N TYR A 36 23.37 -10.14 7.81
CA TYR A 36 22.70 -11.38 7.44
C TYR A 36 22.95 -12.48 8.46
N LEU A 37 24.20 -12.73 8.83
CA LEU A 37 24.55 -13.78 9.81
C LEU A 37 23.91 -13.54 11.17
N TYR A 38 23.85 -12.28 11.61
CA TYR A 38 23.16 -11.91 12.86
C TYR A 38 21.66 -12.18 12.79
N LEU A 39 21.00 -11.74 11.71
CA LEU A 39 19.58 -11.95 11.51
C LEU A 39 19.20 -13.42 11.33
N ASP A 40 20.00 -14.19 10.57
CA ASP A 40 19.80 -15.62 10.38
C ASP A 40 19.86 -16.37 11.72
N LYS A 41 20.89 -16.05 12.55
CA LYS A 41 20.99 -16.60 13.90
C LYS A 41 19.77 -16.23 14.75
N TYR A 42 19.38 -14.96 14.75
CA TYR A 42 18.23 -14.48 15.52
C TYR A 42 16.92 -15.18 15.12
N LEU A 43 16.68 -15.35 13.82
CA LEU A 43 15.50 -16.03 13.30
C LEU A 43 15.45 -17.52 13.71
N LYS A 44 16.60 -18.20 13.68
CA LYS A 44 16.74 -19.59 14.13
C LYS A 44 16.45 -19.74 15.63
N GLU A 45 17.02 -18.88 16.45
CA GLU A 45 16.81 -18.87 17.90
C GLU A 45 15.34 -18.63 18.28
N HIS A 46 14.56 -17.93 17.42
CA HIS A 46 13.16 -17.63 17.65
C HIS A 46 12.18 -18.49 16.82
N ASN A 47 12.66 -19.49 16.11
CA ASN A 47 11.87 -20.38 15.24
C ASN A 47 11.03 -19.61 14.20
N ARG A 48 11.61 -18.54 13.57
CA ARG A 48 10.92 -17.65 12.63
C ARG A 48 11.42 -17.75 11.19
N GLU A 49 12.22 -18.75 10.87
CA GLU A 49 12.78 -18.93 9.52
C GLU A 49 11.69 -19.08 8.46
N GLU A 50 10.64 -19.85 8.77
CA GLU A 50 9.52 -20.04 7.85
C GLU A 50 8.73 -18.73 7.60
N TRP A 51 8.61 -17.87 8.61
CA TRP A 51 7.97 -16.56 8.44
C TRP A 51 8.69 -15.70 7.37
N ILE A 52 10.01 -15.66 7.44
CA ILE A 52 10.81 -14.89 6.47
C ILE A 52 10.78 -15.54 5.09
N LYS A 53 10.74 -16.88 5.00
CA LYS A 53 10.61 -17.57 3.71
C LYS A 53 9.28 -17.22 3.03
N GLU A 54 8.17 -17.20 3.77
CA GLU A 54 6.87 -16.77 3.24
C GLU A 54 6.92 -15.32 2.73
N GLU A 55 7.46 -14.39 3.53
CA GLU A 55 7.55 -12.97 3.17
C GLU A 55 8.44 -12.74 1.94
N THR A 56 9.59 -13.40 1.89
CA THR A 56 10.55 -13.21 0.80
C THR A 56 10.13 -13.93 -0.48
N ALA A 57 9.41 -15.06 -0.39
CA ALA A 57 8.86 -15.73 -1.56
C ALA A 57 7.91 -14.84 -2.35
N ALA A 58 7.09 -14.03 -1.67
CA ALA A 58 6.21 -13.07 -2.32
C ALA A 58 6.99 -12.00 -3.12
N LEU A 59 8.19 -11.64 -2.69
CA LEU A 59 9.06 -10.69 -3.40
C LEU A 59 9.71 -11.28 -4.65
N CYS A 60 9.72 -12.61 -4.80
CA CYS A 60 10.24 -13.28 -5.99
C CYS A 60 9.19 -13.43 -7.11
N ASP A 61 7.96 -13.03 -6.86
CA ASP A 61 6.91 -13.04 -7.89
C ASP A 61 7.12 -11.86 -8.85
N GLU A 62 7.44 -12.16 -10.11
CA GLU A 62 7.68 -11.15 -11.13
C GLU A 62 6.46 -10.28 -11.41
N GLU A 63 5.25 -10.79 -11.19
CA GLU A 63 4.00 -10.07 -11.44
C GLU A 63 3.87 -8.79 -10.60
N ILE A 64 4.42 -8.79 -9.36
CA ILE A 64 4.37 -7.59 -8.49
C ILE A 64 5.18 -6.41 -9.03
N TYR A 65 6.14 -6.68 -9.92
CA TYR A 65 7.00 -5.67 -10.53
C TYR A 65 6.51 -5.19 -11.89
N LYS A 66 5.51 -5.87 -12.48
CA LYS A 66 4.94 -5.47 -13.77
C LYS A 66 4.06 -4.23 -13.58
N PRO A 67 4.26 -3.21 -14.42
CA PRO A 67 3.35 -2.08 -14.44
C PRO A 67 1.93 -2.55 -14.81
N ASP A 68 0.94 -2.12 -14.05
CA ASP A 68 -0.48 -2.33 -14.37
C ASP A 68 -1.17 -0.98 -14.56
N PRO A 69 -1.08 -0.37 -15.75
CA PRO A 69 -1.66 0.93 -16.04
C PRO A 69 -3.19 0.94 -15.88
N GLU A 70 -3.86 -0.14 -16.26
CA GLU A 70 -5.32 -0.21 -16.29
C GLU A 70 -5.94 -0.16 -14.89
N ASN A 71 -5.24 -0.66 -13.89
CA ASN A 71 -5.66 -0.66 -12.49
C ASN A 71 -4.95 0.39 -11.62
N ALA A 72 -4.11 1.24 -12.22
CA ALA A 72 -3.36 2.26 -11.48
C ALA A 72 -4.27 3.25 -10.73
N TRP A 73 -5.45 3.57 -11.27
CA TRP A 73 -6.43 4.45 -10.65
C TRP A 73 -6.96 3.94 -9.32
N LEU A 74 -6.96 2.62 -9.10
CA LEU A 74 -7.35 2.00 -7.85
C LEU A 74 -6.45 2.38 -6.66
N LYS A 75 -5.22 2.83 -6.92
CA LYS A 75 -4.26 3.26 -5.88
C LYS A 75 -4.42 4.74 -5.51
N ILE A 76 -5.22 5.50 -6.26
CA ILE A 76 -5.40 6.94 -6.07
C ILE A 76 -6.57 7.18 -5.10
N ARG A 77 -6.32 7.95 -4.03
CA ARG A 77 -7.36 8.38 -3.09
C ARG A 77 -8.16 9.53 -3.67
N HIS A 78 -9.48 9.45 -3.58
CA HIS A 78 -10.41 10.48 -4.04
C HIS A 78 -11.71 10.46 -3.23
N SER A 79 -12.48 11.55 -3.33
CA SER A 79 -13.78 11.72 -2.67
C SER A 79 -14.93 11.89 -3.66
N VAL A 80 -14.66 11.87 -4.98
CA VAL A 80 -15.66 12.00 -6.03
C VAL A 80 -15.90 10.62 -6.66
N HIS A 81 -17.17 10.25 -6.80
CA HIS A 81 -17.58 8.88 -7.19
C HIS A 81 -18.50 8.86 -8.41
N SER A 82 -18.55 9.97 -9.18
CA SER A 82 -19.34 10.02 -10.42
C SER A 82 -18.69 9.15 -11.51
N ALA A 83 -19.50 8.56 -12.37
CA ALA A 83 -19.04 7.71 -13.46
C ALA A 83 -18.06 8.46 -14.38
N GLN A 84 -18.33 9.73 -14.67
CA GLN A 84 -17.45 10.60 -15.46
C GLN A 84 -16.09 10.78 -14.77
N PHE A 85 -16.07 11.13 -13.47
CA PHE A 85 -14.84 11.29 -12.72
C PHE A 85 -13.98 10.03 -12.76
N LEU A 86 -14.59 8.88 -12.49
CA LEU A 86 -13.89 7.60 -12.44
C LEU A 86 -13.34 7.20 -13.83
N ALA A 87 -14.08 7.45 -14.90
CA ALA A 87 -13.61 7.20 -16.27
C ALA A 87 -12.39 8.07 -16.59
N VAL A 88 -12.45 9.37 -16.31
CA VAL A 88 -11.34 10.29 -16.54
C VAL A 88 -10.14 9.95 -15.65
N LEU A 89 -10.38 9.64 -14.37
CA LEU A 89 -9.31 9.24 -13.45
C LEU A 89 -8.58 7.98 -13.91
N LYS A 90 -9.32 6.97 -14.39
CA LYS A 90 -8.76 5.71 -14.90
C LYS A 90 -7.82 5.98 -16.10
N GLU A 91 -8.30 6.71 -17.09
CA GLU A 91 -7.50 6.99 -18.28
C GLU A 91 -6.27 7.87 -17.98
N LEU A 92 -6.42 8.87 -17.12
CA LEU A 92 -5.29 9.70 -16.68
C LEU A 92 -4.25 8.89 -15.91
N ALA A 93 -4.68 8.00 -15.01
CA ALA A 93 -3.78 7.14 -14.26
C ALA A 93 -3.03 6.19 -15.21
N ALA A 94 -3.73 5.56 -16.15
CA ALA A 94 -3.13 4.68 -17.13
C ALA A 94 -2.13 5.42 -18.03
N TRP A 95 -2.47 6.62 -18.49
CA TRP A 95 -1.57 7.48 -19.27
C TRP A 95 -0.31 7.81 -18.47
N ARG A 96 -0.45 8.19 -17.20
CA ARG A 96 0.70 8.52 -16.32
C ARG A 96 1.64 7.34 -16.14
N GLU A 97 1.11 6.14 -15.90
CA GLU A 97 1.93 4.92 -15.74
C GLU A 97 2.66 4.58 -17.06
N ARG A 98 1.98 4.59 -18.21
CA ARG A 98 2.60 4.35 -19.52
C ARG A 98 3.70 5.38 -19.81
N ARG A 99 3.47 6.65 -19.44
CA ARG A 99 4.46 7.71 -19.59
C ARG A 99 5.66 7.52 -18.67
N ALA A 100 5.43 7.12 -17.43
CA ALA A 100 6.48 6.82 -16.46
C ALA A 100 7.43 5.74 -16.99
N VAL A 101 6.89 4.65 -17.52
CA VAL A 101 7.66 3.57 -18.16
C VAL A 101 8.41 4.09 -19.38
N LYS A 102 7.73 4.79 -20.29
CA LYS A 102 8.33 5.29 -21.54
C LYS A 102 9.55 6.19 -21.31
N PHE A 103 9.51 7.05 -20.29
CA PHE A 103 10.57 8.02 -20.00
C PHE A 103 11.49 7.58 -18.85
N ASN A 104 11.31 6.35 -18.35
CA ASN A 104 12.04 5.84 -17.19
C ASN A 104 12.08 6.84 -16.02
N THR A 105 10.92 7.39 -15.69
CA THR A 105 10.78 8.46 -14.70
C THR A 105 9.74 8.06 -13.66
N PRO A 106 9.96 8.30 -12.36
CA PRO A 106 8.98 8.02 -11.33
C PRO A 106 7.64 8.73 -11.60
N ARG A 107 6.52 8.02 -11.43
CA ARG A 107 5.17 8.54 -11.76
C ARG A 107 4.83 9.86 -11.06
N HIS A 108 5.29 10.05 -9.80
CA HIS A 108 5.04 11.28 -9.04
C HIS A 108 5.77 12.50 -9.62
N THR A 109 6.86 12.32 -10.35
CA THR A 109 7.57 13.38 -11.06
C THR A 109 6.77 13.85 -12.28
N ILE A 110 6.01 12.94 -12.93
CA ILE A 110 5.11 13.32 -14.04
C ILE A 110 3.91 14.08 -13.50
N MET A 111 3.22 13.50 -12.51
CA MET A 111 2.07 14.11 -11.84
C MET A 111 1.76 13.42 -10.53
N LYS A 112 1.55 14.20 -9.46
CA LYS A 112 1.13 13.68 -8.15
C LYS A 112 -0.32 13.21 -8.20
N ASP A 113 -0.69 12.28 -7.29
CA ASP A 113 -2.03 11.69 -7.24
C ASP A 113 -3.14 12.74 -6.99
N ASP A 114 -2.90 13.71 -6.11
CA ASP A 114 -3.84 14.78 -5.80
C ASP A 114 -4.12 15.69 -7.00
N ILE A 115 -3.07 16.04 -7.77
CA ILE A 115 -3.22 16.84 -8.99
C ILE A 115 -4.00 16.05 -10.04
N LEU A 116 -3.71 14.75 -10.19
CA LEU A 116 -4.38 13.89 -11.15
C LEU A 116 -5.88 13.75 -10.81
N ALA A 117 -6.22 13.61 -9.53
CA ALA A 117 -7.60 13.62 -9.07
C ALA A 117 -8.29 14.98 -9.31
N ASN A 118 -7.57 16.11 -9.12
CA ASN A 118 -8.10 17.44 -9.43
C ASN A 118 -8.37 17.63 -10.93
N VAL A 119 -7.49 17.13 -11.81
CA VAL A 119 -7.72 17.12 -13.27
C VAL A 119 -8.97 16.31 -13.60
N ALA A 120 -9.13 15.11 -13.00
CA ALA A 120 -10.30 14.27 -13.23
C ALA A 120 -11.60 14.93 -12.73
N ALA A 121 -11.55 15.69 -11.63
CA ALA A 121 -12.70 16.39 -11.08
C ALA A 121 -13.16 17.57 -11.98
N VAL A 122 -12.21 18.30 -12.54
CA VAL A 122 -12.50 19.41 -13.50
C VAL A 122 -12.88 18.87 -14.86
N ALA A 123 -12.27 17.75 -15.29
CA ALA A 123 -12.40 17.17 -16.62
C ALA A 123 -12.21 18.23 -17.75
N PRO A 124 -11.03 18.90 -17.82
CA PRO A 124 -10.82 20.04 -18.70
C PRO A 124 -10.95 19.64 -20.17
N LYS A 125 -11.68 20.46 -20.96
CA LYS A 125 -11.85 20.26 -22.40
C LYS A 125 -11.03 21.25 -23.24
N THR A 126 -10.63 22.36 -22.63
CA THR A 126 -9.87 23.45 -23.28
C THR A 126 -8.65 23.82 -22.46
N GLU A 127 -7.69 24.50 -23.09
CA GLU A 127 -6.54 25.07 -22.36
C GLU A 127 -6.99 26.03 -21.24
N ALA A 128 -8.06 26.78 -21.45
CA ALA A 128 -8.63 27.66 -20.43
C ALA A 128 -9.16 26.89 -19.20
N ASP A 129 -9.62 25.66 -19.38
CA ASP A 129 -10.09 24.84 -18.26
C ASP A 129 -8.94 24.29 -17.42
N LEU A 130 -7.74 24.12 -18.01
CA LEU A 130 -6.55 23.70 -17.24
C LEU A 130 -6.21 24.68 -16.14
N TYR A 131 -6.48 25.96 -16.31
CA TYR A 131 -6.25 26.99 -15.28
C TYR A 131 -7.19 26.87 -14.08
N LYS A 132 -8.30 26.15 -14.22
CA LYS A 132 -9.26 25.87 -13.14
C LYS A 132 -8.82 24.70 -12.25
N VAL A 133 -7.84 23.90 -12.74
CA VAL A 133 -7.34 22.73 -11.99
C VAL A 133 -6.43 23.19 -10.85
N ARG A 134 -6.84 22.85 -9.64
CA ARG A 134 -6.09 23.19 -8.43
C ARG A 134 -4.70 22.54 -8.42
N ASN A 135 -3.69 23.35 -8.07
CA ASN A 135 -2.28 22.92 -7.96
C ASN A 135 -1.65 22.40 -9.26
N LEU A 136 -2.26 22.57 -10.43
CA LEU A 136 -1.62 22.20 -11.70
C LEU A 136 -0.51 23.21 -12.02
N PRO A 137 0.77 22.79 -12.18
CA PRO A 137 1.87 23.70 -12.47
C PRO A 137 1.67 24.47 -13.79
N GLN A 138 2.12 25.73 -13.83
CA GLN A 138 1.90 26.61 -15.00
C GLN A 138 2.60 26.12 -16.28
N ASP A 139 3.77 25.48 -16.13
CA ASP A 139 4.51 24.86 -17.24
C ASP A 139 3.75 23.68 -17.82
N VAL A 140 3.00 22.93 -17.01
CA VAL A 140 2.09 21.88 -17.46
C VAL A 140 0.90 22.49 -18.19
N GLN A 141 0.29 23.54 -17.63
CA GLN A 141 -0.89 24.19 -18.24
C GLN A 141 -0.63 24.68 -19.67
N LYS A 142 0.54 25.27 -19.93
CA LYS A 142 0.92 25.86 -21.20
C LYS A 142 1.74 24.93 -22.11
N GLY A 143 2.18 23.80 -21.58
CA GLY A 143 3.15 22.93 -22.23
C GLY A 143 2.54 21.77 -23.01
N LYS A 144 3.44 20.93 -23.54
CA LYS A 144 3.07 19.69 -24.24
C LYS A 144 2.27 18.75 -23.34
N LEU A 145 2.60 18.72 -22.04
CA LEU A 145 1.94 17.85 -21.08
C LEU A 145 0.45 18.23 -20.91
N GLY A 146 0.12 19.52 -20.91
CA GLY A 146 -1.26 19.99 -20.86
C GLY A 146 -2.09 19.55 -22.05
N ARG A 147 -1.52 19.59 -23.26
CA ARG A 147 -2.18 19.09 -24.47
C ARG A 147 -2.43 17.58 -24.41
N GLU A 148 -1.44 16.81 -23.96
CA GLU A 148 -1.62 15.36 -23.76
C GLU A 148 -2.74 15.07 -22.73
N ILE A 149 -2.83 15.85 -21.65
CA ILE A 149 -3.91 15.73 -20.65
C ILE A 149 -5.28 15.98 -21.31
N LEU A 150 -5.40 17.05 -22.09
CA LEU A 150 -6.66 17.36 -22.80
C LEU A 150 -7.06 16.24 -23.77
N GLU A 151 -6.12 15.66 -24.50
CA GLU A 151 -6.38 14.51 -25.38
C GLU A 151 -6.88 13.29 -24.61
N VAL A 152 -6.26 12.97 -23.45
CA VAL A 152 -6.67 11.84 -22.61
C VAL A 152 -8.06 12.07 -22.02
N VAL A 153 -8.31 13.28 -21.50
CA VAL A 153 -9.62 13.65 -20.96
C VAL A 153 -10.70 13.61 -22.05
N GLY A 154 -10.40 14.15 -23.23
CA GLY A 154 -11.33 14.11 -24.38
C GLY A 154 -11.72 12.68 -24.71
N LYS A 155 -10.75 11.79 -24.91
CA LYS A 155 -11.00 10.36 -25.16
C LYS A 155 -11.84 9.69 -24.07
N ALA A 156 -11.55 9.98 -22.80
CA ALA A 156 -12.30 9.44 -21.68
C ALA A 156 -13.76 9.91 -21.64
N LEU A 157 -14.02 11.16 -22.05
CA LEU A 157 -15.37 11.74 -22.10
C LEU A 157 -16.19 11.25 -23.30
N ASP A 158 -15.53 10.84 -24.40
CA ASP A 158 -16.18 10.29 -25.59
C ASP A 158 -16.60 8.82 -25.43
N MET A 159 -16.05 8.14 -24.41
CA MET A 159 -16.43 6.76 -24.10
C MET A 159 -17.73 6.70 -23.29
N PRO A 160 -18.58 5.66 -23.48
CA PRO A 160 -19.74 5.46 -22.63
C PRO A 160 -19.31 5.20 -21.19
N PHE A 161 -19.87 5.94 -20.25
CA PHE A 161 -19.55 5.78 -18.84
C PHE A 161 -20.05 4.45 -18.29
N SER A 162 -19.16 3.61 -17.84
CA SER A 162 -19.48 2.30 -17.27
C SER A 162 -19.90 2.39 -15.82
N SER A 163 -21.09 1.83 -15.51
CA SER A 163 -21.51 1.62 -14.12
C SER A 163 -20.64 0.63 -13.35
N GLU A 164 -19.81 -0.13 -14.06
CA GLU A 164 -18.89 -1.11 -13.48
C GLU A 164 -17.79 -0.43 -12.67
N LEU A 165 -17.22 0.68 -13.16
CA LEU A 165 -16.24 1.46 -12.42
C LEU A 165 -16.81 1.95 -11.08
N GLN A 166 -18.08 2.38 -11.08
CA GLN A 166 -18.75 2.79 -9.84
C GLN A 166 -18.98 1.62 -8.89
N LYS A 167 -19.28 0.42 -9.40
CA LYS A 167 -19.40 -0.79 -8.57
C LYS A 167 -18.06 -1.15 -7.93
N ILE A 168 -16.97 -1.15 -8.71
CA ILE A 168 -15.62 -1.40 -8.21
C ILE A 168 -15.24 -0.37 -7.16
N ASP A 169 -15.48 0.92 -7.43
CA ASP A 169 -15.16 1.99 -6.49
C ASP A 169 -15.97 1.89 -5.19
N ARG A 170 -17.29 1.62 -5.26
CA ARG A 170 -18.13 1.39 -4.09
C ARG A 170 -17.72 0.17 -3.29
N ALA A 171 -17.32 -0.91 -3.95
CA ALA A 171 -16.83 -2.11 -3.26
C ALA A 171 -15.57 -1.86 -2.44
N ARG A 172 -14.78 -0.85 -2.80
CA ARG A 172 -13.61 -0.38 -2.03
C ARG A 172 -13.97 0.50 -0.84
N GLN A 173 -15.15 1.13 -0.87
CA GLN A 173 -15.68 1.89 0.25
C GLN A 173 -16.32 0.91 1.23
N VAL A 174 -15.53 0.38 2.14
CA VAL A 174 -16.04 -0.53 3.17
C VAL A 174 -17.03 0.25 4.04
N HIS A 175 -18.32 0.02 3.82
CA HIS A 175 -19.33 0.46 4.78
C HIS A 175 -19.15 -0.36 6.06
N ILE A 176 -18.73 0.29 7.14
CA ILE A 176 -18.52 -0.35 8.43
C ILE A 176 -19.85 -0.30 9.21
N PRO A 177 -20.53 -1.43 9.39
CA PRO A 177 -21.71 -1.47 10.24
C PRO A 177 -21.36 -1.06 11.68
N PRO A 178 -22.26 -0.43 12.44
CA PRO A 178 -21.98 -0.04 13.84
C PRO A 178 -21.45 -1.18 14.71
N ALA A 179 -21.99 -2.38 14.56
CA ALA A 179 -21.53 -3.57 15.27
C ALA A 179 -20.09 -3.96 14.90
N ALA A 180 -19.71 -3.83 13.64
CA ALA A 180 -18.34 -4.10 13.19
C ALA A 180 -17.34 -3.05 13.71
N SER A 181 -17.78 -1.81 13.92
CA SER A 181 -16.93 -0.75 14.48
C SER A 181 -16.38 -1.13 15.87
N ALA A 182 -17.25 -1.62 16.76
CA ALA A 182 -16.82 -2.08 18.08
C ALA A 182 -15.86 -3.28 17.98
N LEU A 183 -16.13 -4.21 17.08
CA LEU A 183 -15.23 -5.37 16.86
C LEU A 183 -13.86 -4.94 16.32
N ILE A 184 -13.79 -3.94 15.47
CA ILE A 184 -12.50 -3.40 14.98
C ILE A 184 -11.64 -2.92 16.16
N GLU A 185 -12.23 -2.23 17.16
CA GLU A 185 -11.47 -1.78 18.34
C GLU A 185 -10.97 -2.98 19.18
N VAL A 186 -11.79 -4.01 19.33
CA VAL A 186 -11.36 -5.26 20.00
C VAL A 186 -10.21 -5.92 19.23
N LEU A 187 -10.30 -6.02 17.91
CA LEU A 187 -9.24 -6.58 17.07
C LEU A 187 -7.96 -5.74 17.12
N ARG A 188 -8.08 -4.41 17.20
CA ARG A 188 -6.92 -3.51 17.38
C ARG A 188 -6.23 -3.75 18.74
N LEU A 189 -7.00 -3.93 19.81
CA LEU A 189 -6.45 -4.30 21.12
C LEU A 189 -5.78 -5.68 21.07
N LEU A 190 -6.44 -6.67 20.46
CA LEU A 190 -5.87 -8.01 20.25
C LEU A 190 -4.54 -7.93 19.47
N LEU A 191 -4.51 -7.16 18.38
CA LEU A 191 -3.31 -6.97 17.58
C LEU A 191 -2.17 -6.37 18.38
N LYS A 192 -2.46 -5.37 19.25
CA LYS A 192 -1.47 -4.79 20.15
C LYS A 192 -0.91 -5.83 21.12
N ILE A 193 -1.76 -6.61 21.77
CA ILE A 193 -1.36 -7.67 22.69
C ILE A 193 -0.45 -8.68 21.99
N LYS A 194 -0.86 -9.16 20.81
CA LYS A 194 -0.09 -10.13 20.03
C LYS A 194 1.24 -9.57 19.55
N SER A 195 1.27 -8.30 19.14
CA SER A 195 2.50 -7.57 18.78
C SER A 195 3.50 -7.54 19.94
N GLU A 196 3.04 -7.24 21.14
CA GLU A 196 3.88 -7.20 22.36
C GLU A 196 4.37 -8.60 22.76
N GLN A 197 3.49 -9.60 22.75
CA GLN A 197 3.82 -11.00 23.08
C GLN A 197 4.86 -11.58 22.14
N GLU A 198 4.71 -11.35 20.85
CA GLU A 198 5.62 -11.86 19.82
C GLU A 198 6.85 -10.98 19.61
N GLY A 199 6.87 -9.73 20.10
CA GLY A 199 7.92 -8.77 19.80
C GLY A 199 7.98 -8.43 18.29
N VAL A 200 6.84 -8.46 17.60
CA VAL A 200 6.71 -8.13 16.17
C VAL A 200 5.85 -6.89 16.03
N VAL A 201 6.29 -5.94 15.22
CA VAL A 201 5.56 -4.69 15.01
C VAL A 201 4.17 -4.96 14.44
N ALA A 202 3.13 -4.38 15.04
CA ALA A 202 1.72 -4.63 14.74
C ALA A 202 1.37 -4.57 13.24
N HIS A 203 1.90 -3.58 12.52
CA HIS A 203 1.60 -3.42 11.08
C HIS A 203 2.18 -4.54 10.19
N LEU A 204 3.15 -5.33 10.68
CA LEU A 204 3.61 -6.54 9.98
C LEU A 204 2.66 -7.71 10.18
N ILE A 205 1.90 -7.73 11.26
CA ILE A 205 0.92 -8.79 11.54
C ILE A 205 -0.39 -8.51 10.79
N ALA A 206 -0.95 -7.31 10.94
CA ALA A 206 -2.19 -6.91 10.27
C ALA A 206 -2.23 -5.39 10.04
N SER A 207 -2.80 -4.98 8.92
CA SER A 207 -3.12 -3.58 8.61
C SER A 207 -4.51 -3.20 9.15
N GLU A 208 -4.80 -1.90 9.24
CA GLU A 208 -6.15 -1.40 9.56
C GLU A 208 -7.22 -1.90 8.58
N GLN A 209 -6.85 -2.11 7.31
CA GLN A 209 -7.76 -2.67 6.32
C GLN A 209 -8.06 -4.14 6.60
N ASP A 210 -7.04 -4.92 7.01
CA ASP A 210 -7.23 -6.33 7.39
C ASP A 210 -8.18 -6.46 8.57
N LEU A 211 -8.05 -5.60 9.59
CA LEU A 211 -8.97 -5.59 10.74
C LEU A 211 -10.42 -5.29 10.32
N ARG A 212 -10.62 -4.32 9.43
CA ARG A 212 -11.94 -3.99 8.89
C ARG A 212 -12.54 -5.14 8.10
N ASP A 213 -11.75 -5.75 7.23
CA ASP A 213 -12.18 -6.88 6.43
C ASP A 213 -12.57 -8.08 7.31
N ILE A 214 -11.78 -8.39 8.35
CA ILE A 214 -12.10 -9.43 9.32
C ILE A 214 -13.40 -9.09 10.06
N ALA A 215 -13.55 -7.87 10.58
CA ALA A 215 -14.72 -7.48 11.35
C ALA A 215 -16.02 -7.49 10.53
N CYS A 216 -15.92 -7.11 9.23
CA CYS A 216 -17.06 -7.11 8.31
C CYS A 216 -17.33 -8.47 7.65
N GLY A 217 -16.43 -9.45 7.79
CA GLY A 217 -16.52 -10.75 7.12
C GLY A 217 -16.23 -10.69 5.62
N ASN A 218 -15.45 -9.68 5.20
CA ASN A 218 -15.07 -9.46 3.82
C ASN A 218 -13.68 -10.04 3.54
N ASN A 219 -13.46 -10.47 2.30
CA ASN A 219 -12.11 -10.82 1.79
C ASN A 219 -11.34 -11.88 2.59
N ASP A 220 -11.99 -12.71 3.40
CA ASP A 220 -11.30 -13.70 4.26
C ASP A 220 -10.28 -14.56 3.48
N LYS A 221 -10.60 -14.92 2.23
CA LYS A 221 -9.69 -15.73 1.39
C LYS A 221 -8.44 -14.99 0.92
N THR A 222 -8.50 -13.68 0.84
CA THR A 222 -7.42 -12.83 0.31
C THR A 222 -6.70 -12.04 1.38
N ASN A 223 -7.30 -11.91 2.58
CA ASN A 223 -6.76 -11.14 3.69
C ASN A 223 -5.40 -11.72 4.17
N PRO A 224 -4.32 -10.93 4.12
CA PRO A 224 -2.99 -11.39 4.55
C PRO A 224 -2.93 -11.81 6.01
N ALA A 225 -3.66 -11.14 6.90
CA ALA A 225 -3.70 -11.46 8.33
C ALA A 225 -4.33 -12.83 8.65
N LEU A 226 -5.00 -13.45 7.66
CA LEU A 226 -5.61 -14.78 7.77
C LEU A 226 -4.81 -15.87 7.05
N LYS A 227 -3.53 -15.63 6.73
CA LYS A 227 -2.66 -16.57 6.02
C LYS A 227 -1.35 -16.79 6.76
N GLY A 228 -0.75 -17.95 6.52
CA GLY A 228 0.57 -18.32 7.00
C GLY A 228 0.78 -18.02 8.49
N TRP A 229 1.96 -17.54 8.82
CA TRP A 229 2.33 -17.23 10.21
C TRP A 229 1.43 -16.16 10.86
N ARG A 230 0.88 -15.21 10.09
CA ARG A 230 -0.03 -14.18 10.60
C ARG A 230 -1.34 -14.79 11.12
N HIS A 231 -1.84 -15.81 10.43
CA HIS A 231 -3.01 -16.55 10.89
C HIS A 231 -2.76 -17.21 12.25
N GLU A 232 -1.62 -17.85 12.43
CA GLU A 232 -1.29 -18.53 13.71
C GLU A 232 -1.13 -17.52 14.86
N VAL A 233 -0.46 -16.41 14.60
CA VAL A 233 -0.19 -15.37 15.62
C VAL A 233 -1.46 -14.61 15.99
N PHE A 234 -2.26 -14.24 15.01
CA PHE A 234 -3.37 -13.28 15.19
C PHE A 234 -4.69 -13.75 14.56
N GLY A 235 -4.67 -14.19 13.31
CA GLY A 235 -5.86 -14.40 12.50
C GLY A 235 -6.83 -15.41 13.10
N LYS A 236 -6.33 -16.52 13.62
CA LYS A 236 -7.12 -17.56 14.28
C LYS A 236 -7.94 -16.98 15.44
N THR A 237 -7.29 -16.28 16.36
CA THR A 237 -7.96 -15.67 17.52
C THR A 237 -8.92 -14.54 17.08
N ALA A 238 -8.54 -13.73 16.06
CA ALA A 238 -9.40 -12.71 15.50
C ALA A 238 -10.71 -13.27 14.92
N LEU A 239 -10.65 -14.41 14.26
CA LEU A 239 -11.84 -15.11 13.76
C LEU A 239 -12.71 -15.67 14.89
N LEU A 240 -12.12 -16.10 16.01
CA LEU A 240 -12.87 -16.52 17.19
C LEU A 240 -13.61 -15.35 17.83
N PHE A 241 -13.00 -14.17 17.92
CA PHE A 241 -13.70 -12.96 18.37
C PHE A 241 -14.89 -12.63 17.47
N ARG A 242 -14.72 -12.66 16.15
CA ARG A 242 -15.83 -12.44 15.21
C ARG A 242 -16.98 -13.44 15.41
N LYS A 243 -16.68 -14.67 15.78
CA LYS A 243 -17.68 -15.73 16.04
C LYS A 243 -18.26 -15.69 17.46
N GLY A 244 -17.83 -14.77 18.31
CA GLY A 244 -18.24 -14.72 19.72
C GLY A 244 -17.66 -15.85 20.59
N LYS A 245 -16.60 -16.55 20.12
CA LYS A 245 -15.94 -17.66 20.80
C LYS A 245 -14.65 -17.25 21.52
N ALA A 246 -14.35 -15.97 21.64
CA ALA A 246 -13.21 -15.46 22.39
C ALA A 246 -13.60 -14.23 23.21
N SER A 247 -12.93 -14.03 24.34
CA SER A 247 -13.13 -12.88 25.20
C SER A 247 -11.78 -12.34 25.72
N ILE A 248 -11.78 -11.05 26.04
CA ILE A 248 -10.64 -10.37 26.70
C ILE A 248 -11.07 -9.99 28.10
N LYS A 249 -10.24 -10.28 29.08
CA LYS A 249 -10.42 -9.82 30.47
C LYS A 249 -9.10 -9.31 31.04
N TYR A 250 -9.18 -8.35 31.96
CA TYR A 250 -8.05 -8.00 32.80
C TYR A 250 -8.00 -8.94 34.02
N ASP A 251 -6.89 -9.63 34.20
CA ASP A 251 -6.69 -10.50 35.35
C ASP A 251 -5.92 -9.73 36.41
N THR A 252 -6.58 -9.48 37.56
CA THR A 252 -6.02 -8.71 38.65
C THR A 252 -4.94 -9.47 39.43
N GLY A 253 -4.92 -10.81 39.34
CA GLY A 253 -3.92 -11.65 39.99
C GLY A 253 -2.54 -11.53 39.32
N ILE A 254 -2.52 -11.60 38.01
CA ILE A 254 -1.29 -11.46 37.20
C ILE A 254 -1.06 -10.01 36.74
N LYS A 255 -2.04 -9.11 36.94
CA LYS A 255 -2.06 -7.71 36.47
C LYS A 255 -1.82 -7.57 34.98
N ASP A 256 -2.43 -8.43 34.20
CA ASP A 256 -2.27 -8.46 32.75
C ASP A 256 -3.59 -8.81 32.05
N ILE A 257 -3.61 -8.64 30.70
CA ILE A 257 -4.75 -8.96 29.86
C ILE A 257 -4.67 -10.43 29.44
N VAL A 258 -5.76 -11.17 29.69
CA VAL A 258 -5.91 -12.57 29.31
C VAL A 258 -6.93 -12.71 28.20
N ILE A 259 -6.57 -13.46 27.18
CA ILE A 259 -7.48 -13.88 26.11
C ILE A 259 -7.97 -15.28 26.46
N SER A 260 -9.28 -15.45 26.58
CA SER A 260 -9.92 -16.74 26.82
C SER A 260 -10.66 -17.17 25.56
N GLU A 261 -10.39 -18.37 25.09
CA GLU A 261 -11.10 -19.00 23.98
C GLU A 261 -12.16 -19.93 24.57
N ALA A 262 -13.39 -19.87 24.10
CA ALA A 262 -14.41 -20.82 24.48
C ALA A 262 -14.04 -22.20 23.89
N ALA A 263 -14.02 -23.23 24.72
CA ALA A 263 -13.96 -24.62 24.22
C ALA A 263 -15.15 -24.89 23.30
N ASP A 264 -14.94 -25.60 22.21
CA ASP A 264 -16.00 -26.02 21.26
C ASP A 264 -17.03 -26.93 21.93
#